data_8d68fe56c61482ae1a2e10bc7f13f769
#
_entry.id   8d68fe56c61482ae1a2e10bc7f13f769
#
_cell.length_a   1.000
_cell.length_b   1.000
_cell.length_c   1.000
_cell.angle_alpha   90.00
_cell.angle_beta   90.00
_cell.angle_gamma   90.00
#
_symmetry.space_group_name_H-M   'P 1'
#
loop_
_entity.id
_entity.type
_entity.pdbx_description
1 polymer ?
#
loop_
_entity_poly.entity_id
_entity_poly.type
_entity_poly.pdbx_seq_one_letter_code
_entity_poly.pdbx_strand_id
1 'polypeptide(L)'
;MKLLKYLICFVASTMLLSCEKPEESPSKTYPALESISNTLWYSVDTKNQIYYDITYGETTGEMVGYSNSLREDEISRCNFAYTFTPATDEVDALVNLTFEDGVRYGGILIPKGNFQVNNEDVYWIQLYEVDDKGNIIYDDNGKIKSSILMWRE
;
A
#
# COMPACT_ATOMS: atom_id res chain seq x y z
N MET A 1 38.99 -6.55 -71.88
CA MET A 1 38.72 -5.86 -70.57
C MET A 1 37.21 -5.66 -70.50
N LYS A 2 36.52 -6.52 -69.74
CA LYS A 2 35.07 -6.40 -69.55
C LYS A 2 34.87 -6.34 -68.00
N LEU A 3 34.49 -5.16 -67.53
CA LEU A 3 34.12 -4.91 -66.20
C LEU A 3 32.76 -5.58 -65.93
N LEU A 4 32.80 -6.66 -65.18
CA LEU A 4 31.61 -7.33 -64.72
C LEU A 4 31.07 -6.53 -63.48
N LYS A 5 30.03 -5.75 -63.80
CA LYS A 5 29.28 -5.04 -62.77
C LYS A 5 28.48 -6.06 -61.95
N TYR A 6 28.96 -6.34 -60.73
CA TYR A 6 28.16 -7.05 -59.74
C TYR A 6 27.05 -6.13 -59.28
N LEU A 7 25.85 -6.34 -59.83
CA LEU A 7 24.63 -5.80 -59.33
C LEU A 7 24.27 -6.60 -58.05
N ILE A 8 24.74 -6.15 -56.91
CA ILE A 8 24.29 -6.67 -55.65
C ILE A 8 22.88 -6.13 -55.45
N CYS A 9 21.89 -6.95 -55.75
CA CYS A 9 20.53 -6.74 -55.30
C CYS A 9 20.54 -6.86 -53.75
N PHE A 10 20.67 -5.73 -53.12
CA PHE A 10 20.39 -5.60 -51.70
C PHE A 10 18.87 -5.72 -51.56
N VAL A 11 18.39 -6.95 -51.42
CA VAL A 11 17.04 -7.19 -50.90
C VAL A 11 17.06 -6.75 -49.46
N ALA A 12 16.75 -5.48 -49.25
CA ALA A 12 16.40 -4.99 -47.96
C ALA A 12 15.10 -5.70 -47.53
N SER A 13 15.26 -6.87 -46.95
CA SER A 13 14.20 -7.47 -46.14
C SER A 13 13.94 -6.48 -45.00
N THR A 14 13.00 -5.58 -45.24
CA THR A 14 12.32 -4.86 -44.18
C THR A 14 11.57 -5.91 -43.39
N MET A 15 12.29 -6.57 -42.47
CA MET A 15 11.63 -7.16 -41.32
C MET A 15 11.01 -5.99 -40.56
N LEU A 16 9.75 -5.75 -40.86
CA LEU A 16 8.85 -5.09 -39.96
C LEU A 16 8.86 -5.97 -38.71
N LEU A 17 9.81 -5.71 -37.81
CA LEU A 17 9.66 -6.02 -36.42
C LEU A 17 8.43 -5.22 -36.00
N SER A 18 7.26 -5.83 -36.17
CA SER A 18 6.10 -5.49 -35.43
C SER A 18 6.52 -5.70 -33.98
N CYS A 19 6.99 -4.65 -33.35
CA CYS A 19 6.89 -4.55 -31.91
C CYS A 19 5.39 -4.57 -31.62
N GLU A 20 4.83 -5.76 -31.50
CA GLU A 20 3.61 -5.93 -30.73
C GLU A 20 3.94 -5.32 -29.38
N LYS A 21 3.38 -4.13 -29.14
CA LYS A 21 3.33 -3.62 -27.78
C LYS A 21 2.78 -4.77 -26.96
N PRO A 22 3.47 -5.20 -25.87
CA PRO A 22 2.87 -6.18 -24.99
C PRO A 22 1.46 -5.65 -24.70
N GLU A 23 0.45 -6.45 -25.00
CA GLU A 23 -0.93 -6.13 -24.65
C GLU A 23 -0.86 -5.76 -23.16
N GLU A 24 -1.05 -4.49 -22.86
CA GLU A 24 -1.21 -4.06 -21.48
C GLU A 24 -2.39 -4.87 -20.98
N SER A 25 -2.09 -5.86 -20.14
CA SER A 25 -3.14 -6.60 -19.44
C SER A 25 -4.09 -5.57 -18.89
N PRO A 26 -5.40 -5.68 -19.15
CA PRO A 26 -6.35 -4.66 -18.73
C PRO A 26 -6.10 -4.38 -17.24
N SER A 27 -5.70 -3.16 -16.93
CA SER A 27 -5.38 -2.79 -15.55
C SER A 27 -6.64 -3.05 -14.76
N LYS A 28 -6.58 -3.96 -13.79
CA LYS A 28 -7.70 -4.23 -12.91
C LYS A 28 -8.01 -2.92 -12.18
N THR A 29 -9.15 -2.33 -12.49
CA THR A 29 -9.63 -1.15 -11.77
C THR A 29 -10.37 -1.65 -10.54
N TYR A 30 -9.83 -1.34 -9.37
CA TYR A 30 -10.49 -1.65 -8.10
C TYR A 30 -11.28 -0.43 -7.64
N PRO A 31 -12.48 -0.61 -7.09
CA PRO A 31 -13.26 0.50 -6.58
C PRO A 31 -12.57 1.13 -5.37
N ALA A 32 -12.66 2.45 -5.26
CA ALA A 32 -12.27 3.16 -4.04
C ALA A 32 -13.16 2.68 -2.87
N LEU A 33 -12.58 2.64 -1.66
CA LEU A 33 -13.36 2.33 -0.47
C LEU A 33 -14.10 3.58 0.00
N GLU A 34 -15.42 3.46 0.15
CA GLU A 34 -16.27 4.50 0.72
C GLU A 34 -16.21 4.51 2.26
N SER A 35 -15.78 3.41 2.87
CA SER A 35 -15.65 3.25 4.31
C SER A 35 -14.64 2.15 4.64
N ILE A 36 -14.02 2.27 5.81
CA ILE A 36 -13.22 1.21 6.44
C ILE A 36 -13.91 0.63 7.69
N SER A 37 -15.13 1.08 8.01
CA SER A 37 -15.91 0.55 9.15
C SER A 37 -16.21 -0.93 8.99
N ASN A 38 -16.24 -1.64 10.11
CA ASN A 38 -16.51 -3.07 10.18
C ASN A 38 -15.57 -3.92 9.32
N THR A 39 -14.29 -3.53 9.28
CA THR A 39 -13.26 -4.21 8.51
C THR A 39 -12.10 -4.67 9.38
N LEU A 40 -11.46 -5.76 8.95
CA LEU A 40 -10.25 -6.31 9.55
C LEU A 40 -9.07 -6.03 8.63
N TRP A 41 -7.98 -5.56 9.20
CA TRP A 41 -6.71 -5.26 8.55
C TRP A 41 -5.57 -5.96 9.28
N TYR A 42 -4.48 -6.17 8.57
CA TYR A 42 -3.30 -6.87 9.08
C TYR A 42 -2.09 -5.96 9.05
N SER A 43 -1.20 -6.12 10.02
CA SER A 43 0.11 -5.46 10.04
C SER A 43 1.16 -6.39 10.62
N VAL A 44 2.43 -6.13 10.32
CA VAL A 44 3.57 -6.88 10.89
C VAL A 44 4.67 -5.90 11.26
N ASP A 45 5.06 -5.91 12.54
CA ASP A 45 6.33 -5.35 12.97
C ASP A 45 7.43 -6.37 12.73
N THR A 46 8.12 -6.26 11.61
CA THR A 46 9.17 -7.21 11.22
C THR A 46 10.38 -7.16 12.14
N LYS A 47 10.63 -6.04 12.83
CA LYS A 47 11.76 -5.87 13.74
C LYS A 47 11.55 -6.68 15.03
N ASN A 48 10.34 -6.62 15.58
CA ASN A 48 9.98 -7.29 16.83
C ASN A 48 9.23 -8.61 16.59
N GLN A 49 8.94 -8.98 15.33
CA GLN A 49 8.18 -10.16 14.94
C GLN A 49 6.79 -10.20 15.58
N ILE A 50 6.12 -9.05 15.63
CA ILE A 50 4.76 -8.93 16.16
C ILE A 50 3.79 -8.84 14.99
N TYR A 51 2.73 -9.64 15.03
CA TYR A 51 1.67 -9.70 14.04
C TYR A 51 0.43 -9.03 14.62
N TYR A 52 -0.16 -8.09 13.89
CA TYR A 52 -1.30 -7.32 14.35
C TYR A 52 -2.55 -7.63 13.55
N ASP A 53 -3.66 -7.82 14.25
CA ASP A 53 -5.01 -7.73 13.74
C ASP A 53 -5.59 -6.37 14.15
N ILE A 54 -6.09 -5.62 13.18
CA ILE A 54 -6.57 -4.26 13.37
C ILE A 54 -8.02 -4.22 12.90
N THR A 55 -8.94 -4.14 13.84
CA THR A 55 -10.38 -4.11 13.55
C THR A 55 -10.89 -2.68 13.65
N TYR A 56 -11.53 -2.20 12.59
CA TYR A 56 -12.25 -0.94 12.59
C TYR A 56 -13.74 -1.21 12.86
N GLY A 57 -14.28 -0.63 13.94
CA GLY A 57 -15.73 -0.57 14.19
C GLY A 57 -16.36 0.62 13.46
N GLU A 58 -17.36 1.27 14.02
CA GLU A 58 -18.00 2.43 13.39
C GLU A 58 -17.18 3.72 13.53
N THR A 59 -16.63 3.99 14.69
CA THR A 59 -15.85 5.21 15.01
C THR A 59 -14.59 4.92 15.83
N THR A 60 -14.49 3.71 16.35
CA THR A 60 -13.36 3.23 17.15
C THR A 60 -12.87 1.91 16.57
N GLY A 61 -11.64 1.56 16.86
CA GLY A 61 -11.05 0.30 16.49
C GLY A 61 -10.19 -0.29 17.59
N GLU A 62 -9.76 -1.49 17.36
CA GLU A 62 -8.88 -2.25 18.25
C GLU A 62 -7.69 -2.79 17.45
N MET A 63 -6.53 -2.76 18.04
CA MET A 63 -5.31 -3.38 17.52
C MET A 63 -4.83 -4.43 18.50
N VAL A 64 -4.75 -5.68 18.06
CA VAL A 64 -4.32 -6.82 18.85
C VAL A 64 -3.00 -7.33 18.29
N GLY A 65 -1.97 -7.41 19.11
CA GLY A 65 -0.66 -7.92 18.74
C GLY A 65 -0.43 -9.34 19.21
N TYR A 66 0.19 -10.16 18.36
CA TYR A 66 0.48 -11.57 18.60
C TYR A 66 1.97 -11.86 18.40
N SER A 67 2.50 -12.80 19.19
CA SER A 67 3.91 -13.21 19.11
C SER A 67 4.23 -14.12 17.93
N ASN A 68 3.21 -14.62 17.20
CA ASN A 68 3.38 -15.52 16.07
C ASN A 68 2.36 -15.26 14.95
N SER A 69 2.66 -15.74 13.75
CA SER A 69 1.83 -15.58 12.56
C SER A 69 0.52 -16.38 12.60
N LEU A 70 0.40 -17.36 13.50
CA LEU A 70 -0.83 -18.15 13.71
C LEU A 70 -1.85 -17.39 14.57
N ARG A 71 -1.44 -16.26 15.19
CA ARG A 71 -2.27 -15.42 16.06
C ARG A 71 -2.88 -16.18 17.24
N GLU A 72 -2.09 -17.04 17.85
CA GLU A 72 -2.52 -17.85 19.00
C GLU A 72 -2.17 -17.20 20.34
N ASP A 73 -1.03 -16.45 20.39
CA ASP A 73 -0.51 -15.84 21.61
C ASP A 73 -0.64 -14.33 21.55
N GLU A 74 -1.70 -13.80 22.12
CA GLU A 74 -1.90 -12.36 22.29
C GLU A 74 -0.89 -11.79 23.28
N ILE A 75 -0.17 -10.74 22.88
CA ILE A 75 0.85 -10.08 23.69
C ILE A 75 0.52 -8.62 23.98
N SER A 76 -0.36 -8.02 23.19
CA SER A 76 -0.77 -6.63 23.37
C SER A 76 -2.17 -6.38 22.81
N ARG A 77 -2.87 -5.42 23.41
CA ARG A 77 -4.17 -4.94 22.93
C ARG A 77 -4.29 -3.46 23.24
N CYS A 78 -4.74 -2.69 22.27
CA CYS A 78 -5.02 -1.28 22.47
C CYS A 78 -6.20 -0.84 21.58
N ASN A 79 -6.93 0.17 22.07
CA ASN A 79 -8.03 0.77 21.34
C ASN A 79 -7.59 2.10 20.74
N PHE A 80 -8.30 2.51 19.70
CA PHE A 80 -8.11 3.81 19.07
C PHE A 80 -9.44 4.37 18.56
N ALA A 81 -9.55 5.70 18.55
CA ALA A 81 -10.54 6.39 17.74
C ALA A 81 -9.97 6.62 16.34
N TYR A 82 -10.82 6.68 15.31
CA TYR A 82 -10.36 6.96 13.96
C TYR A 82 -11.30 7.88 13.20
N THR A 83 -10.77 8.54 12.18
CA THR A 83 -11.53 9.19 11.12
C THR A 83 -11.09 8.67 9.78
N PHE A 84 -12.04 8.53 8.86
CA PHE A 84 -11.81 8.15 7.48
C PHE A 84 -12.48 9.16 6.56
N THR A 85 -11.72 9.66 5.60
CA THR A 85 -12.24 10.53 4.53
C THR A 85 -12.04 9.79 3.21
N PRO A 86 -13.11 9.43 2.49
CA PRO A 86 -12.99 8.76 1.20
C PRO A 86 -12.18 9.57 0.19
N ALA A 87 -11.57 8.89 -0.77
CA ALA A 87 -10.89 9.54 -1.88
C ALA A 87 -11.85 10.35 -2.74
N THR A 88 -11.32 11.41 -3.33
CA THR A 88 -11.96 12.19 -4.39
C THR A 88 -11.10 12.12 -5.65
N ASP A 89 -11.52 12.75 -6.73
CA ASP A 89 -10.71 12.84 -7.97
C ASP A 89 -9.39 13.59 -7.77
N GLU A 90 -9.29 14.40 -6.72
CA GLU A 90 -8.13 15.26 -6.46
C GLU A 90 -7.28 14.84 -5.25
N VAL A 91 -7.85 14.06 -4.33
CA VAL A 91 -7.23 13.73 -3.04
C VAL A 91 -7.41 12.27 -2.69
N ASP A 92 -6.32 11.63 -2.26
CA ASP A 92 -6.35 10.26 -1.74
C ASP A 92 -7.21 10.14 -0.49
N ALA A 93 -7.71 8.92 -0.23
CA ALA A 93 -8.44 8.66 1.00
C ALA A 93 -7.53 8.84 2.22
N LEU A 94 -8.02 9.57 3.22
CA LEU A 94 -7.27 9.88 4.43
C LEU A 94 -7.74 9.04 5.62
N VAL A 95 -6.80 8.58 6.41
CA VAL A 95 -7.03 7.83 7.66
C VAL A 95 -6.27 8.49 8.79
N ASN A 96 -6.95 8.79 9.89
CA ASN A 96 -6.30 9.26 11.10
C ASN A 96 -6.70 8.37 12.27
N LEU A 97 -5.74 8.01 13.11
CA LEU A 97 -5.92 7.25 14.35
C LEU A 97 -5.49 8.10 15.55
N THR A 98 -6.20 7.93 16.65
CA THR A 98 -5.81 8.48 17.95
C THR A 98 -5.91 7.35 18.99
N PHE A 99 -4.78 6.94 19.52
CA PHE A 99 -4.71 5.92 20.57
C PHE A 99 -5.06 6.48 21.95
N GLU A 100 -5.39 5.60 22.89
CA GLU A 100 -5.80 5.98 24.25
C GLU A 100 -4.70 6.75 25.04
N ASP A 101 -3.44 6.51 24.72
CA ASP A 101 -2.29 7.23 25.27
C ASP A 101 -2.05 8.61 24.67
N GLY A 102 -2.90 9.02 23.72
CA GLY A 102 -2.83 10.30 23.00
C GLY A 102 -1.92 10.29 21.78
N VAL A 103 -1.23 9.20 21.48
CA VAL A 103 -0.42 9.08 20.26
C VAL A 103 -1.33 9.10 19.02
N ARG A 104 -0.94 9.85 18.02
CA ARG A 104 -1.71 10.05 16.79
C ARG A 104 -0.94 9.58 15.57
N TYR A 105 -1.68 9.01 14.63
CA TYR A 105 -1.18 8.64 13.31
C TYR A 105 -2.08 9.23 12.23
N GLY A 106 -1.47 9.69 11.15
CA GLY A 106 -2.18 10.17 9.97
C GLY A 106 -1.54 9.62 8.70
N GLY A 107 -2.34 9.38 7.68
CA GLY A 107 -1.84 8.88 6.40
C GLY A 107 -2.93 8.60 5.40
N ILE A 108 -2.60 7.78 4.41
CA ILE A 108 -3.42 7.53 3.23
C ILE A 108 -3.78 6.05 3.09
N LEU A 109 -4.93 5.82 2.48
CA LEU A 109 -5.33 4.52 1.99
C LEU A 109 -5.00 4.44 0.49
N ILE A 110 -4.24 3.43 0.13
CA ILE A 110 -3.80 3.17 -1.24
C ILE A 110 -4.67 2.05 -1.83
N PRO A 111 -5.28 2.27 -3.01
CA PRO A 111 -6.15 1.28 -3.65
C PRO A 111 -5.44 -0.02 -4.01
N LYS A 112 -6.21 -1.09 -4.20
CA LYS A 112 -5.72 -2.36 -4.78
C LYS A 112 -5.06 -2.13 -6.14
N GLY A 113 -4.14 -3.04 -6.49
CA GLY A 113 -3.39 -2.98 -7.75
C GLY A 113 -2.05 -2.24 -7.65
N ASN A 114 -1.80 -1.53 -6.54
CA ASN A 114 -0.53 -0.85 -6.29
C ASN A 114 0.41 -1.68 -5.41
N PHE A 115 -0.12 -2.66 -4.72
CA PHE A 115 0.65 -3.51 -3.81
C PHE A 115 0.08 -4.93 -3.73
N GLN A 116 0.96 -5.92 -3.55
CA GLN A 116 0.59 -7.33 -3.46
C GLN A 116 1.14 -7.97 -2.19
N VAL A 117 0.32 -8.81 -1.58
CA VAL A 117 0.71 -9.73 -0.50
C VAL A 117 0.40 -11.14 -0.98
N ASN A 118 1.38 -12.05 -0.95
CA ASN A 118 1.25 -13.42 -1.45
C ASN A 118 0.72 -13.52 -2.90
N ASN A 119 1.12 -12.59 -3.78
CA ASN A 119 0.67 -12.44 -5.18
C ASN A 119 -0.82 -12.04 -5.34
N GLU A 120 -1.46 -11.57 -4.30
CA GLU A 120 -2.81 -11.00 -4.36
C GLU A 120 -2.77 -9.49 -4.18
N ASP A 121 -3.53 -8.77 -5.03
CA ASP A 121 -3.65 -7.33 -4.91
C ASP A 121 -4.41 -6.99 -3.62
N VAL A 122 -3.86 -6.11 -2.81
CA VAL A 122 -4.44 -5.71 -1.52
C VAL A 122 -4.67 -4.21 -1.45
N TYR A 123 -5.65 -3.79 -0.64
CA TYR A 123 -5.68 -2.43 -0.13
C TYR A 123 -4.64 -2.28 0.95
N TRP A 124 -4.01 -1.11 1.05
CA TRP A 124 -3.11 -0.86 2.13
C TRP A 124 -3.25 0.55 2.69
N ILE A 125 -2.96 0.72 3.97
CA ILE A 125 -2.95 2.00 4.66
C ILE A 125 -1.54 2.22 5.16
N GLN A 126 -0.98 3.38 4.85
CA GLN A 126 0.30 3.81 5.39
C GLN A 126 0.09 5.03 6.28
N LEU A 127 0.46 4.87 7.53
CA LEU A 127 0.31 5.87 8.57
C LEU A 127 1.67 6.26 9.14
N TYR A 128 1.78 7.52 9.53
CA TYR A 128 2.94 8.08 10.20
C TYR A 128 2.49 8.73 11.50
N GLU A 129 3.31 8.65 12.55
CA GLU A 129 3.07 9.39 13.78
C GLU A 129 3.08 10.89 13.49
N VAL A 130 2.07 11.61 13.97
CA VAL A 130 1.86 13.03 13.70
C VAL A 130 1.64 13.82 14.99
N ASP A 131 1.99 15.10 14.93
CA ASP A 131 1.72 16.07 16.01
C ASP A 131 0.24 16.51 16.01
N ASP A 132 -0.10 17.42 16.93
CA ASP A 132 -1.45 17.98 17.06
C ASP A 132 -1.93 18.75 15.85
N LYS A 133 -1.01 19.14 14.97
CA LYS A 133 -1.29 19.88 13.72
C LYS A 133 -1.32 18.96 12.49
N GLY A 134 -1.06 17.65 12.68
CA GLY A 134 -0.99 16.69 11.60
C GLY A 134 0.36 16.62 10.87
N ASN A 135 1.41 17.24 11.40
CA ASN A 135 2.74 17.13 10.79
C ASN A 135 3.42 15.85 11.23
N ILE A 136 4.12 15.18 10.30
CA ILE A 136 4.90 13.97 10.60
C ILE A 136 5.99 14.28 11.63
N ILE A 137 6.09 13.44 12.65
CA ILE A 137 7.12 13.55 13.69
C ILE A 137 8.38 12.80 13.25
N TYR A 138 9.52 13.46 13.39
CA TYR A 138 10.83 12.89 13.14
C TYR A 138 11.60 12.71 14.46
N ASP A 139 12.49 11.71 14.50
CA ASP A 139 13.41 11.51 15.62
C ASP A 139 14.57 12.51 15.57
N ASP A 140 15.44 12.47 16.58
CA ASP A 140 16.61 13.36 16.71
C ASP A 140 17.63 13.19 15.54
N ASN A 141 17.52 12.13 14.76
CA ASN A 141 18.36 11.85 13.59
C ASN A 141 17.67 12.27 12.27
N GLY A 142 16.50 12.88 12.32
CA GLY A 142 15.71 13.29 11.16
C GLY A 142 15.02 12.14 10.43
N LYS A 143 14.86 10.98 11.09
CA LYS A 143 14.08 9.86 10.55
C LYS A 143 12.66 9.90 11.08
N ILE A 144 11.72 9.37 10.31
CA ILE A 144 10.33 9.20 10.76
C ILE A 144 10.33 8.42 12.08
N LYS A 145 9.71 9.00 13.13
CA LYS A 145 9.72 8.46 14.48
C LYS A 145 9.02 7.11 14.56
N SER A 146 7.83 7.00 13.95
CA SER A 146 7.06 5.78 13.91
C SER A 146 6.15 5.74 12.68
N SER A 147 5.90 4.54 12.16
CA SER A 147 4.95 4.31 11.08
C SER A 147 4.25 2.97 11.25
N ILE A 148 3.01 2.90 10.78
CA ILE A 148 2.22 1.66 10.73
C ILE A 148 1.85 1.43 9.27
N LEU A 149 2.10 0.21 8.82
CA LEU A 149 1.69 -0.26 7.52
C LEU A 149 0.70 -1.39 7.72
N MET A 150 -0.50 -1.26 7.18
CA MET A 150 -1.51 -2.30 7.29
C MET A 150 -2.13 -2.60 5.93
N TRP A 151 -2.59 -3.84 5.74
CA TRP A 151 -3.19 -4.28 4.49
C TRP A 151 -4.46 -5.07 4.74
N ARG A 152 -5.27 -5.17 3.69
CA ARG A 152 -6.51 -5.94 3.64
C ARG A 152 -6.67 -6.55 2.25
N GLU A 153 -7.08 -7.80 2.19
CA GLU A 153 -7.44 -8.53 0.97
C GLU A 153 -8.73 -8.02 0.32
#